data_bac6d73e682f8572b8a28333d4a983dd
#
_entry.id   bac6d73e682f8572b8a28333d4a983dd
#
_cell.length_a   1.000
_cell.length_b   1.000
_cell.length_c   1.000
_cell.angle_alpha   90.00
_cell.angle_beta   90.00
_cell.angle_gamma   90.00
#
_symmetry.space_group_name_H-M   'P 1'
#
loop_
_entity.id
_entity.type
_entity.pdbx_description
1 polymer ?
#
loop_
_entity_poly.entity_id
_entity_poly.type
_entity_poly.pdbx_seq_one_letter_code
_entity_poly.pdbx_strand_id
1 'polypeptide(L)'
;MKSVKRIFLATMLAFAAVLLVACGSKNDNGNYVFEPTAEEATEMMPSDLQSLVGDDYKVKLTITIKDDKADYKTETEIAGKRNDMSFEYKVDQKAKKMEYEQDGMKAELTYEISGDVLTFKDVKNSVLDNSNLFSNFMKVAKFKKVK
;
A
#
# COMPACT_ATOMS: atom_id res chain seq x y z
N MET A 1 -52.28 0.20 19.44
CA MET A 1 -51.40 1.18 18.74
C MET A 1 -50.08 1.48 19.47
N LYS A 2 -49.99 1.37 20.79
CA LYS A 2 -48.73 1.61 21.50
C LYS A 2 -47.66 0.51 21.32
N SER A 3 -48.05 -0.72 21.05
CA SER A 3 -47.13 -1.86 20.86
C SER A 3 -46.41 -1.84 19.48
N VAL A 4 -47.06 -1.39 18.42
CA VAL A 4 -46.49 -1.35 17.08
C VAL A 4 -45.37 -0.32 16.99
N LYS A 5 -45.48 0.84 17.65
CA LYS A 5 -44.44 1.86 17.71
C LYS A 5 -43.17 1.38 18.43
N ARG A 6 -43.33 0.56 19.48
CA ARG A 6 -42.21 -0.01 20.25
C ARG A 6 -41.47 -1.09 19.46
N ILE A 7 -42.19 -1.89 18.68
CA ILE A 7 -41.58 -2.90 17.81
C ILE A 7 -40.81 -2.23 16.65
N PHE A 8 -41.35 -1.16 16.09
CA PHE A 8 -40.68 -0.41 15.01
C PHE A 8 -39.40 0.28 15.50
N LEU A 9 -39.41 0.82 16.73
CA LEU A 9 -38.22 1.43 17.33
C LEU A 9 -37.11 0.40 17.63
N ALA A 10 -37.51 -0.79 18.11
CA ALA A 10 -36.59 -1.87 18.42
C ALA A 10 -35.95 -2.46 17.13
N THR A 11 -36.72 -2.57 16.05
CA THR A 11 -36.18 -3.02 14.75
C THR A 11 -35.26 -1.99 14.14
N MET A 12 -35.52 -0.70 14.24
CA MET A 12 -34.62 0.35 13.77
C MET A 12 -33.30 0.40 14.55
N LEU A 13 -33.36 0.21 15.87
CA LEU A 13 -32.16 0.13 16.72
C LEU A 13 -31.30 -1.12 16.40
N ALA A 14 -31.94 -2.27 16.13
CA ALA A 14 -31.25 -3.49 15.74
C ALA A 14 -30.60 -3.34 14.36
N PHE A 15 -31.23 -2.65 13.40
CA PHE A 15 -30.68 -2.38 12.08
C PHE A 15 -29.50 -1.40 12.15
N ALA A 16 -29.56 -0.37 13.00
CA ALA A 16 -28.45 0.55 13.25
C ALA A 16 -27.25 -0.15 13.90
N ALA A 17 -27.49 -1.10 14.81
CA ALA A 17 -26.45 -1.90 15.44
C ALA A 17 -25.76 -2.84 14.46
N VAL A 18 -26.49 -3.42 13.50
CA VAL A 18 -25.92 -4.27 12.44
C VAL A 18 -25.07 -3.44 11.47
N LEU A 19 -25.45 -2.20 11.17
CA LEU A 19 -24.64 -1.30 10.34
C LEU A 19 -23.37 -0.85 11.06
N LEU A 20 -23.37 -0.71 12.38
CA LEU A 20 -22.19 -0.39 13.17
C LEU A 20 -21.21 -1.58 13.28
N VAL A 21 -21.72 -2.81 13.26
CA VAL A 21 -20.88 -4.03 13.24
C VAL A 21 -20.32 -4.29 11.83
N ALA A 22 -21.02 -3.90 10.77
CA ALA A 22 -20.52 -3.96 9.41
C ALA A 22 -19.42 -2.89 9.12
N CYS A 23 -19.36 -1.83 9.93
CA CYS A 23 -18.25 -0.88 10.02
C CYS A 23 -17.19 -1.27 11.04
N GLY A 24 -17.14 -2.52 11.50
CA GLY A 24 -16.01 -3.06 12.23
C GLY A 24 -14.78 -2.80 11.40
N SER A 25 -13.85 -1.98 11.91
CA SER A 25 -12.63 -1.56 11.26
C SER A 25 -11.88 -2.81 10.75
N LYS A 26 -12.03 -3.13 9.47
CA LYS A 26 -11.12 -4.06 8.82
C LYS A 26 -9.75 -3.45 9.02
N ASN A 27 -8.90 -4.09 9.82
CA ASN A 27 -7.52 -3.67 9.90
C ASN A 27 -6.89 -3.84 8.51
N ASP A 28 -5.89 -3.03 8.24
CA ASP A 28 -5.18 -3.07 6.97
C ASP A 28 -4.13 -4.20 6.93
N ASN A 29 -4.07 -5.04 7.95
CA ASN A 29 -3.09 -6.13 8.06
C ASN A 29 -3.16 -7.06 6.84
N GLY A 30 -2.00 -7.41 6.34
CA GLY A 30 -1.86 -8.32 5.21
C GLY A 30 -0.57 -8.13 4.43
N ASN A 31 -0.38 -9.00 3.47
CA ASN A 31 0.72 -8.94 2.53
C ASN A 31 0.18 -8.37 1.21
N TYR A 32 0.78 -7.31 0.74
CA TYR A 32 0.43 -6.64 -0.51
C TYR A 32 1.63 -6.70 -1.45
N VAL A 33 1.44 -7.24 -2.64
CA VAL A 33 2.50 -7.49 -3.60
C VAL A 33 2.24 -6.73 -4.89
N PHE A 34 3.28 -6.09 -5.40
CA PHE A 34 3.34 -5.52 -6.73
C PHE A 34 4.50 -6.16 -7.48
N GLU A 35 4.19 -6.84 -8.58
CA GLU A 35 5.15 -7.55 -9.43
C GLU A 35 4.82 -7.21 -10.88
N PRO A 36 5.36 -6.07 -11.38
CA PRO A 36 5.08 -5.62 -12.73
C PRO A 36 5.74 -6.54 -13.76
N THR A 37 5.07 -6.72 -14.89
CA THR A 37 5.71 -7.31 -16.08
C THR A 37 6.80 -6.36 -16.62
N ALA A 38 7.70 -6.85 -17.47
CA ALA A 38 8.71 -6.00 -18.10
C ALA A 38 8.08 -4.85 -18.92
N GLU A 39 6.93 -5.08 -19.56
CA GLU A 39 6.18 -4.08 -20.30
C GLU A 39 5.63 -2.99 -19.36
N GLU A 40 4.95 -3.38 -18.28
CA GLU A 40 4.46 -2.45 -17.26
C GLU A 40 5.59 -1.66 -16.60
N ALA A 41 6.72 -2.32 -16.30
CA ALA A 41 7.90 -1.64 -15.74
C ALA A 41 8.48 -0.62 -16.71
N THR A 42 8.53 -0.94 -18.01
CA THR A 42 9.01 -0.03 -19.05
C THR A 42 8.10 1.21 -19.14
N GLU A 43 6.78 1.04 -19.12
CA GLU A 43 5.83 2.16 -19.16
C GLU A 43 5.92 3.08 -17.93
N MET A 44 6.29 2.52 -16.78
CA MET A 44 6.44 3.28 -15.53
C MET A 44 7.77 4.05 -15.43
N MET A 45 8.76 3.69 -16.26
CA MET A 45 10.08 4.31 -16.22
C MET A 45 10.20 5.49 -17.20
N PRO A 46 10.99 6.52 -16.84
CA PRO A 46 11.39 7.55 -17.79
C PRO A 46 12.10 6.95 -19.01
N SER A 47 11.96 7.59 -20.16
CA SER A 47 12.44 7.09 -21.44
C SER A 47 13.94 6.76 -21.47
N ASP A 48 14.74 7.51 -20.72
CA ASP A 48 16.19 7.32 -20.58
C ASP A 48 16.57 6.08 -19.76
N LEU A 49 15.65 5.58 -18.93
CA LEU A 49 15.84 4.38 -18.11
C LEU A 49 15.17 3.12 -18.68
N GLN A 50 14.33 3.24 -19.69
CA GLN A 50 13.62 2.10 -20.30
C GLN A 50 14.57 1.05 -20.87
N SER A 51 15.75 1.45 -21.34
CA SER A 51 16.76 0.53 -21.83
C SER A 51 17.36 -0.41 -20.76
N LEU A 52 17.15 -0.12 -19.49
CA LEU A 52 17.57 -0.97 -18.37
C LEU A 52 16.62 -2.14 -18.13
N VAL A 53 15.41 -2.06 -18.68
CA VAL A 53 14.41 -3.13 -18.59
C VAL A 53 14.64 -4.09 -19.75
N GLY A 54 15.43 -5.12 -19.50
CA GLY A 54 15.64 -6.23 -20.45
C GLY A 54 14.76 -7.43 -20.11
N ASP A 55 14.89 -8.50 -20.90
CA ASP A 55 14.14 -9.74 -20.70
C ASP A 55 14.38 -10.39 -19.32
N ASP A 56 15.53 -10.11 -18.71
CA ASP A 56 15.93 -10.59 -17.38
C ASP A 56 15.50 -9.68 -16.23
N TYR A 57 14.69 -8.64 -16.52
CA TYR A 57 14.22 -7.71 -15.51
C TYR A 57 13.12 -8.34 -14.69
N LYS A 58 13.35 -8.46 -13.38
CA LYS A 58 12.34 -8.89 -12.40
C LYS A 58 12.36 -7.94 -11.23
N VAL A 59 11.20 -7.43 -10.89
CA VAL A 59 10.98 -6.61 -9.70
C VAL A 59 9.78 -7.15 -8.96
N LYS A 60 9.96 -7.36 -7.66
CA LYS A 60 8.89 -7.69 -6.76
C LYS A 60 8.96 -6.80 -5.54
N LEU A 61 7.91 -6.06 -5.30
CA LEU A 61 7.74 -5.22 -4.13
C LEU A 61 6.70 -5.84 -3.23
N THR A 62 7.01 -5.97 -1.95
CA THR A 62 6.10 -6.52 -0.95
C THR A 62 5.96 -5.55 0.20
N ILE A 63 4.71 -5.27 0.59
CA ILE A 63 4.37 -4.50 1.78
C ILE A 63 3.60 -5.42 2.72
N THR A 64 4.18 -5.70 3.88
CA THR A 64 3.53 -6.49 4.93
C THR A 64 3.11 -5.55 6.04
N ILE A 65 1.81 -5.29 6.18
CA ILE A 65 1.26 -4.49 7.27
C ILE A 65 0.85 -5.41 8.41
N LYS A 66 1.34 -5.10 9.60
CA LYS A 66 0.97 -5.77 10.84
C LYS A 66 0.85 -4.74 11.96
N ASP A 67 -0.39 -4.44 12.32
CA ASP A 67 -0.77 -3.47 13.36
C ASP A 67 -0.18 -2.08 13.11
N ASP A 68 0.81 -1.64 13.85
CA ASP A 68 1.45 -0.32 13.76
C ASP A 68 2.78 -0.33 12.98
N LYS A 69 3.07 -1.43 12.27
CA LYS A 69 4.30 -1.62 11.50
C LYS A 69 4.01 -2.09 10.08
N ALA A 70 4.89 -1.73 9.17
CA ALA A 70 4.94 -2.32 7.83
C ALA A 70 6.38 -2.60 7.42
N ASP A 71 6.61 -3.80 6.90
CA ASP A 71 7.84 -4.15 6.23
C ASP A 71 7.67 -3.93 4.73
N TYR A 72 8.47 -3.04 4.16
CA TYR A 72 8.59 -2.85 2.72
C TYR A 72 9.82 -3.57 2.21
N LYS A 73 9.62 -4.59 1.39
CA LYS A 73 10.70 -5.39 0.79
C LYS A 73 10.73 -5.20 -0.71
N THR A 74 11.90 -4.94 -1.24
CA THR A 74 12.18 -4.88 -2.68
C THR A 74 13.10 -6.03 -3.05
N GLU A 75 12.68 -6.85 -4.00
CA GLU A 75 13.47 -7.90 -4.62
C GLU A 75 13.63 -7.55 -6.10
N THR A 76 14.86 -7.29 -6.54
CA THR A 76 15.15 -6.93 -7.92
C THR A 76 16.18 -7.87 -8.52
N GLU A 77 15.97 -8.27 -9.77
CA GLU A 77 16.95 -8.99 -10.57
C GLU A 77 17.10 -8.26 -11.91
N ILE A 78 18.28 -7.72 -12.17
CA ILE A 78 18.60 -6.95 -13.37
C ILE A 78 19.90 -7.48 -13.92
N ALA A 79 19.91 -7.90 -15.17
CA ALA A 79 21.09 -8.46 -15.85
C ALA A 79 21.77 -9.59 -15.05
N GLY A 80 20.96 -10.48 -14.43
CA GLY A 80 21.42 -11.60 -13.63
C GLY A 80 21.98 -11.22 -12.25
N LYS A 81 21.90 -9.95 -11.86
CA LYS A 81 22.29 -9.48 -10.52
C LYS A 81 21.05 -9.26 -9.65
N ARG A 82 21.02 -9.98 -8.55
CA ARG A 82 19.95 -9.83 -7.55
C ARG A 82 20.33 -8.79 -6.50
N ASN A 83 19.40 -7.91 -6.16
CA ASN A 83 19.50 -6.96 -5.08
C ASN A 83 18.20 -6.96 -4.28
N ASP A 84 18.31 -7.21 -2.98
CA ASP A 84 17.18 -7.23 -2.05
C ASP A 84 17.39 -6.13 -1.01
N MET A 85 16.34 -5.33 -0.78
CA MET A 85 16.33 -4.28 0.25
C MET A 85 15.08 -4.43 1.10
N SER A 86 15.17 -4.05 2.37
CA SER A 86 14.04 -4.07 3.29
C SER A 86 14.06 -2.84 4.19
N PHE A 87 12.87 -2.25 4.42
CA PHE A 87 12.68 -1.07 5.26
C PHE A 87 11.49 -1.29 6.18
N GLU A 88 11.63 -0.99 7.47
CA GLU A 88 10.53 -1.01 8.42
C GLU A 88 9.92 0.39 8.55
N TYR A 89 8.61 0.48 8.36
CA TYR A 89 7.81 1.69 8.52
C TYR A 89 6.95 1.60 9.78
N LYS A 90 6.73 2.73 10.44
CA LYS A 90 5.64 2.89 11.41
C LYS A 90 4.34 3.15 10.65
N VAL A 91 3.23 2.55 11.06
CA VAL A 91 1.93 2.66 10.40
C VAL A 91 0.88 3.25 11.33
N ASP A 92 0.23 4.30 10.87
CA ASP A 92 -1.03 4.76 11.42
C ASP A 92 -2.17 4.32 10.48
N GLN A 93 -2.82 3.22 10.82
CA GLN A 93 -3.90 2.66 9.99
C GLN A 93 -5.15 3.56 9.94
N LYS A 94 -5.37 4.41 10.95
CA LYS A 94 -6.49 5.36 10.98
C LYS A 94 -6.24 6.53 10.04
N ALA A 95 -5.03 7.08 10.08
CA ALA A 95 -4.61 8.17 9.20
C ALA A 95 -4.19 7.69 7.81
N LYS A 96 -4.07 6.35 7.59
CA LYS A 96 -3.57 5.75 6.35
C LYS A 96 -2.18 6.25 5.98
N LYS A 97 -1.28 6.30 6.98
CA LYS A 97 0.08 6.79 6.83
C LYS A 97 1.12 5.75 7.22
N MET A 98 2.23 5.74 6.50
CA MET A 98 3.44 5.00 6.82
C MET A 98 4.59 5.98 6.92
N GLU A 99 5.39 5.88 7.97
CA GLU A 99 6.54 6.76 8.23
C GLU A 99 7.81 5.94 8.44
N TYR A 100 8.86 6.34 7.76
CA TYR A 100 10.21 5.78 7.90
C TYR A 100 11.15 6.88 8.34
N GLU A 101 11.96 6.58 9.35
CA GLU A 101 13.04 7.46 9.79
C GLU A 101 14.22 6.61 10.27
N GLN A 102 15.32 6.66 9.53
CA GLN A 102 16.57 6.00 9.90
C GLN A 102 17.76 6.77 9.30
N ASP A 103 18.82 6.94 10.08
CA ASP A 103 20.09 7.55 9.63
C ASP A 103 19.95 8.93 8.94
N GLY A 104 18.97 9.73 9.39
CA GLY A 104 18.66 11.03 8.82
C GLY A 104 17.79 10.97 7.54
N MET A 105 17.47 9.79 7.06
CA MET A 105 16.51 9.59 5.98
C MET A 105 15.09 9.57 6.52
N LYS A 106 14.20 10.29 5.87
CA LYS A 106 12.77 10.33 6.22
C LYS A 106 11.93 10.08 5.00
N ALA A 107 10.91 9.24 5.15
CA ALA A 107 9.88 9.05 4.15
C ALA A 107 8.50 9.02 4.81
N GLU A 108 7.53 9.67 4.21
CA GLU A 108 6.11 9.63 4.58
C GLU A 108 5.31 9.20 3.37
N LEU A 109 4.53 8.15 3.53
CA LEU A 109 3.67 7.58 2.50
C LEU A 109 2.22 7.66 2.98
N THR A 110 1.34 8.22 2.17
CA THR A 110 -0.11 8.16 2.41
C THR A 110 -0.70 7.10 1.49
N TYR A 111 -1.33 6.08 2.05
CA TYR A 111 -1.89 4.97 1.29
C TYR A 111 -3.42 4.91 1.35
N GLU A 112 -3.99 4.16 0.44
CA GLU A 112 -5.40 3.81 0.40
C GLU A 112 -5.54 2.33 0.08
N ILE A 113 -6.53 1.66 0.68
CA ILE A 113 -6.89 0.28 0.35
C ILE A 113 -8.31 0.27 -0.18
N SER A 114 -8.48 -0.18 -1.42
CA SER A 114 -9.77 -0.38 -2.06
C SER A 114 -9.93 -1.85 -2.43
N GLY A 115 -10.81 -2.56 -1.73
CA GLY A 115 -10.91 -4.02 -1.83
C GLY A 115 -9.61 -4.70 -1.38
N ASP A 116 -8.97 -5.40 -2.28
CA ASP A 116 -7.69 -6.10 -2.06
C ASP A 116 -6.48 -5.35 -2.65
N VAL A 117 -6.64 -4.08 -3.02
CA VAL A 117 -5.57 -3.29 -3.66
C VAL A 117 -5.16 -2.13 -2.78
N LEU A 118 -3.87 -2.07 -2.44
CA LEU A 118 -3.21 -0.95 -1.78
C LEU A 118 -2.55 -0.06 -2.83
N THR A 119 -2.79 1.24 -2.75
CA THR A 119 -2.18 2.27 -3.58
C THR A 119 -1.66 3.42 -2.73
N PHE A 120 -0.67 4.17 -3.23
CA PHE A 120 -0.17 5.38 -2.56
C PHE A 120 -0.74 6.63 -3.21
N LYS A 121 -1.25 7.54 -2.39
CA LYS A 121 -1.80 8.83 -2.81
C LYS A 121 -0.76 9.93 -2.78
N ASP A 122 0.09 9.90 -1.76
CA ASP A 122 1.18 10.85 -1.58
C ASP A 122 2.44 10.13 -1.09
N VAL A 123 3.58 10.56 -1.60
CA VAL A 123 4.90 10.01 -1.29
C VAL A 123 5.86 11.15 -1.10
N LYS A 124 6.34 11.34 0.13
CA LYS A 124 7.37 12.31 0.48
C LYS A 124 8.61 11.58 0.93
N ASN A 125 9.74 11.86 0.31
CA ASN A 125 11.01 11.26 0.65
C ASN A 125 12.12 12.32 0.65
N SER A 126 12.86 12.44 1.75
CA SER A 126 13.91 13.46 1.90
C SER A 126 15.20 13.13 1.15
N VAL A 127 15.42 11.90 0.71
CA VAL A 127 16.73 11.44 0.20
C VAL A 127 16.71 11.07 -1.28
N LEU A 128 15.60 10.55 -1.79
CA LEU A 128 15.51 10.06 -3.18
C LEU A 128 14.84 11.05 -4.14
N ASP A 129 14.49 12.23 -3.66
CA ASP A 129 13.54 13.12 -4.36
C ASP A 129 14.19 14.09 -5.36
N ASN A 130 15.49 13.97 -5.65
CA ASN A 130 16.11 14.78 -6.71
C ASN A 130 15.59 14.45 -8.13
N SER A 131 14.87 13.33 -8.30
CA SER A 131 14.34 12.91 -9.60
C SER A 131 12.83 12.69 -9.62
N ASN A 132 12.12 12.78 -8.49
CA ASN A 132 10.70 12.38 -8.33
C ASN A 132 10.39 10.95 -8.85
N LEU A 133 11.39 10.16 -9.17
CA LEU A 133 11.25 8.89 -9.85
C LEU A 133 10.58 7.85 -8.94
N PHE A 134 11.08 7.74 -7.71
CA PHE A 134 10.50 6.84 -6.71
C PHE A 134 9.07 7.25 -6.37
N SER A 135 8.83 8.55 -6.17
CA SER A 135 7.51 9.09 -5.86
C SER A 135 6.51 8.82 -6.98
N ASN A 136 6.88 9.03 -8.23
CA ASN A 136 6.02 8.77 -9.38
C ASN A 136 5.73 7.28 -9.56
N PHE A 137 6.76 6.44 -9.43
CA PHE A 137 6.62 4.98 -9.48
C PHE A 137 5.65 4.46 -8.42
N MET A 138 5.83 4.88 -7.16
CA MET A 138 4.97 4.43 -6.07
C MET A 138 3.51 4.88 -6.21
N LYS A 139 3.25 6.04 -6.81
CA LYS A 139 1.88 6.53 -7.05
C LYS A 139 1.12 5.72 -8.12
N VAL A 140 1.81 5.09 -9.05
CA VAL A 140 1.17 4.26 -10.09
C VAL A 140 1.12 2.78 -9.74
N ALA A 141 1.98 2.33 -8.83
CA ALA A 141 2.03 0.94 -8.39
C ALA A 141 0.74 0.51 -7.67
N LYS A 142 0.23 -0.66 -8.03
CA LYS A 142 -0.97 -1.28 -7.45
C LYS A 142 -0.59 -2.58 -6.75
N PHE A 143 -0.51 -2.54 -5.43
CA PHE A 143 -0.16 -3.69 -4.62
C PHE A 143 -1.40 -4.53 -4.34
N LYS A 144 -1.41 -5.78 -4.78
CA LYS A 144 -2.52 -6.71 -4.58
C LYS A 144 -2.31 -7.51 -3.30
N LYS A 145 -3.36 -7.63 -2.49
CA LYS A 145 -3.34 -8.47 -1.28
C LYS A 145 -3.22 -9.94 -1.67
N VAL A 146 -2.24 -10.61 -1.09
CA VAL A 146 -2.04 -12.05 -1.23
C VAL A 146 -2.38 -12.77 0.08
N LYS A 147 -2.81 -14.03 -0.03
CA LYS A 147 -3.18 -14.86 1.14
C LYS A 147 -1.95 -15.39 1.86
#